data_f59f8d02cbe34887cccb678c49f1cda1
#
_entry.id   f59f8d02cbe34887cccb678c49f1cda1
#
_cell.length_a   1.000
_cell.length_b   1.000
_cell.length_c   1.000
_cell.angle_alpha   90.00
_cell.angle_beta   90.00
_cell.angle_gamma   90.00
#
_symmetry.space_group_name_H-M   'P 1'
#
loop_
_entity.id
_entity.type
_entity.pdbx_description
1 polymer ?
#
loop_
_entity_poly.entity_id
_entity_poly.type
_entity_poly.pdbx_seq_one_letter_code
_entity_poly.pdbx_strand_id
1 'polypeptide(L)'
;PTEQRALAWERVARAALSSGNMQGAQNALKFWKDLVPGAENSSAWLDVRSKLSGTGGAGQPSFSSGCVALALPLSGAYGPFGNKIAAGATAAQGELSKSGMMMDVRMIDTESSNWLDKLSQLPPQCVMVGGPLRADRYTAMKSRSIQQSRAVFAFLPSLEGSDEGTVAWRFFASPQDQIDAVLNFTRNLGISSYGVLAPTDTYGQRMTDLFLKAVRPNGSTAKRPILPATPPAGAR
;
A
#
# COMPACT_ATOMS: atom_id res chain seq x y z
N PRO A 1 10.12 -4.17 3.50
CA PRO A 1 11.17 -4.10 4.51
C PRO A 1 10.62 -3.50 5.80
N THR A 2 11.17 -3.88 6.95
CA THR A 2 10.72 -3.49 8.28
C THR A 2 10.74 -1.96 8.48
N GLU A 3 11.76 -1.30 7.95
CA GLU A 3 11.93 0.16 8.01
C GLU A 3 10.79 0.93 7.33
N GLN A 4 10.33 0.49 6.17
CA GLN A 4 9.20 1.12 5.48
C GLN A 4 7.89 0.95 6.25
N ARG A 5 7.70 -0.20 6.91
CA ARG A 5 6.54 -0.40 7.78
C ARG A 5 6.59 0.51 9.01
N ALA A 6 7.75 0.66 9.61
CA ALA A 6 7.97 1.56 10.73
C ALA A 6 7.62 3.00 10.35
N LEU A 7 8.14 3.49 9.22
CA LEU A 7 7.88 4.84 8.73
C LEU A 7 6.38 5.07 8.40
N ALA A 8 5.71 4.06 7.83
CA ALA A 8 4.28 4.14 7.57
C ALA A 8 3.48 4.33 8.87
N TRP A 9 3.76 3.52 9.88
CA TRP A 9 3.05 3.61 11.17
C TRP A 9 3.40 4.89 11.94
N GLU A 10 4.64 5.34 11.90
CA GLU A 10 5.03 6.65 12.43
C GLU A 10 4.17 7.76 11.83
N ARG A 11 4.03 7.76 10.50
CA ARG A 11 3.25 8.78 9.80
C ARG A 11 1.77 8.74 10.18
N VAL A 12 1.18 7.55 10.25
CA VAL A 12 -0.20 7.39 10.72
C VAL A 12 -0.38 7.94 12.14
N ALA A 13 0.54 7.60 13.04
CA ALA A 13 0.48 8.04 14.43
C ALA A 13 0.64 9.57 14.54
N ARG A 14 1.57 10.17 13.81
CA ARG A 14 1.78 11.63 13.79
C ARG A 14 0.62 12.37 13.15
N ALA A 15 0.04 11.86 12.06
CA ALA A 15 -1.14 12.45 11.43
C ALA A 15 -2.35 12.42 12.38
N ALA A 16 -2.54 11.32 13.12
CA ALA A 16 -3.57 11.21 14.13
C ALA A 16 -3.38 12.22 15.27
N LEU A 17 -2.15 12.40 15.76
CA LEU A 17 -1.83 13.40 16.77
C LEU A 17 -2.10 14.83 16.28
N SER A 18 -1.67 15.16 15.07
CA SER A 18 -1.84 16.51 14.50
C SER A 18 -3.31 16.88 14.26
N SER A 19 -4.16 15.87 14.01
CA SER A 19 -5.61 16.04 13.86
C SER A 19 -6.38 16.00 15.20
N GLY A 20 -5.69 15.86 16.33
CA GLY A 20 -6.32 15.73 17.66
C GLY A 20 -6.95 14.36 17.92
N ASN A 21 -6.75 13.39 17.03
CA ASN A 21 -7.27 12.04 17.17
C ASN A 21 -6.35 11.20 18.06
N MET A 22 -6.41 11.43 19.39
CA MET A 22 -5.56 10.74 20.36
C MET A 22 -5.74 9.22 20.33
N GLN A 23 -6.96 8.77 20.13
CA GLN A 23 -7.26 7.32 20.04
C GLN A 23 -6.66 6.71 18.77
N GLY A 24 -6.76 7.39 17.64
CA GLY A 24 -6.11 6.98 16.40
C GLY A 24 -4.59 6.85 16.54
N ALA A 25 -3.98 7.79 17.24
CA ALA A 25 -2.55 7.76 17.54
C ALA A 25 -2.17 6.59 18.48
N GLN A 26 -2.97 6.30 19.50
CA GLN A 26 -2.77 5.14 20.38
C GLN A 26 -2.88 3.81 19.61
N ASN A 27 -3.89 3.67 18.77
CA ASN A 27 -4.07 2.48 17.94
C ASN A 27 -2.89 2.31 16.96
N ALA A 28 -2.45 3.38 16.34
CA ALA A 28 -1.28 3.35 15.45
C ALA A 28 0.00 2.94 16.17
N LEU A 29 0.24 3.43 17.40
CA LEU A 29 1.37 2.99 18.23
C LEU A 29 1.29 1.50 18.57
N LYS A 30 0.11 0.99 18.89
CA LYS A 30 -0.10 -0.43 19.16
C LYS A 30 0.22 -1.28 17.94
N PHE A 31 -0.37 -0.97 16.78
CA PHE A 31 -0.09 -1.69 15.54
C PHE A 31 1.36 -1.58 15.11
N TRP A 32 1.99 -0.43 15.31
CA TRP A 32 3.41 -0.25 15.04
C TRP A 32 4.26 -1.21 15.88
N LYS A 33 4.00 -1.30 17.18
CA LYS A 33 4.66 -2.26 18.07
C LYS A 33 4.41 -3.71 17.66
N ASP A 34 3.15 -4.07 17.35
CA ASP A 34 2.75 -5.45 17.06
C ASP A 34 3.31 -5.93 15.70
N LEU A 35 3.49 -5.03 14.73
CA LEU A 35 3.90 -5.36 13.36
C LEU A 35 5.37 -5.08 13.04
N VAL A 36 6.05 -4.30 13.89
CA VAL A 36 7.47 -3.94 13.71
C VAL A 36 8.24 -4.31 14.98
N PRO A 37 8.97 -5.42 15.00
CA PRO A 37 9.74 -5.83 16.17
C PRO A 37 10.71 -4.75 16.66
N GLY A 38 10.66 -4.43 17.94
CA GLY A 38 11.54 -3.41 18.54
C GLY A 38 11.11 -1.96 18.30
N ALA A 39 9.94 -1.72 17.71
CA ALA A 39 9.44 -0.37 17.44
C ALA A 39 9.37 0.48 18.71
N GLU A 40 9.00 -0.11 19.85
CA GLU A 40 8.89 0.56 21.16
C GLU A 40 10.22 1.14 21.69
N ASN A 41 11.35 0.72 21.13
CA ASN A 41 12.69 1.22 21.48
C ASN A 41 13.15 2.32 20.52
N SER A 42 12.40 2.58 19.43
CA SER A 42 12.77 3.62 18.48
C SER A 42 12.46 5.02 19.05
N SER A 43 13.34 6.01 18.76
CA SER A 43 13.13 7.39 19.17
C SER A 43 11.83 7.98 18.65
N ALA A 44 11.43 7.60 17.43
CA ALA A 44 10.19 8.05 16.80
C ALA A 44 8.94 7.53 17.53
N TRP A 45 8.94 6.26 17.95
CA TRP A 45 7.84 5.69 18.71
C TRP A 45 7.71 6.31 20.11
N LEU A 46 8.86 6.48 20.78
CA LEU A 46 8.93 7.12 22.12
C LEU A 46 8.47 8.58 22.08
N ASP A 47 8.82 9.35 21.03
CA ASP A 47 8.35 10.72 20.84
C ASP A 47 6.82 10.79 20.69
N VAL A 48 6.23 9.94 19.85
CA VAL A 48 4.77 9.87 19.68
C VAL A 48 4.08 9.46 20.99
N ARG A 49 4.62 8.46 21.70
CA ARG A 49 4.10 8.02 22.99
C ARG A 49 4.16 9.12 24.07
N SER A 50 5.27 9.86 24.13
CA SER A 50 5.42 10.93 25.10
C SER A 50 4.40 12.05 24.89
N LYS A 51 4.13 12.41 23.65
CA LYS A 51 3.10 13.40 23.28
C LYS A 51 1.70 12.93 23.65
N LEU A 52 1.41 11.64 23.56
CA LEU A 52 0.16 11.06 24.03
C LEU A 52 0.05 11.07 25.57
N SER A 53 1.13 10.81 26.27
CA SER A 53 1.15 10.78 27.74
C SER A 53 1.03 12.18 28.36
N GLY A 54 1.52 13.22 27.67
CA GLY A 54 1.45 14.60 28.14
C GLY A 54 0.08 15.26 28.05
N THR A 55 -0.88 14.63 27.40
CA THR A 55 -2.25 15.17 27.19
C THR A 55 -3.31 14.61 28.13
N GLY A 56 -2.93 13.97 29.22
CA GLY A 56 -3.76 13.74 30.42
C GLY A 56 -4.97 12.82 30.29
N GLY A 57 -5.05 11.86 31.22
CA GLY A 57 -6.28 11.18 31.64
C GLY A 57 -6.30 9.69 31.38
N ALA A 58 -6.07 8.89 32.42
CA ALA A 58 -6.37 7.48 32.46
C ALA A 58 -7.88 7.25 32.24
N GLY A 59 -8.25 7.05 30.96
CA GLY A 59 -9.54 6.47 30.58
C GLY A 59 -9.29 5.10 30.00
N GLN A 60 -10.05 4.10 30.44
CA GLN A 60 -10.10 2.77 29.82
C GLN A 60 -10.15 2.91 28.30
N PRO A 61 -9.54 1.99 27.51
CA PRO A 61 -9.63 2.02 26.08
C PRO A 61 -11.10 1.81 25.67
N SER A 62 -11.81 2.90 25.53
CA SER A 62 -13.03 2.86 24.74
C SER A 62 -12.57 2.62 23.31
N PHE A 63 -12.98 1.51 22.72
CA PHE A 63 -12.76 1.21 21.31
C PHE A 63 -13.41 2.31 20.47
N SER A 64 -12.68 3.39 20.23
CA SER A 64 -13.15 4.39 19.31
C SER A 64 -13.03 3.84 17.90
N SER A 65 -14.07 4.03 17.11
CA SER A 65 -14.12 3.60 15.72
C SER A 65 -12.96 4.20 14.93
N GLY A 66 -12.02 3.37 14.48
CA GLY A 66 -11.04 3.78 13.47
C GLY A 66 -11.77 4.20 12.19
N CYS A 67 -11.20 5.11 11.41
CA CYS A 67 -11.75 5.47 10.10
C CYS A 67 -10.71 5.27 9.01
N VAL A 68 -11.11 4.56 7.94
CA VAL A 68 -10.35 4.38 6.72
C VAL A 68 -11.21 4.85 5.55
N ALA A 69 -10.66 5.69 4.68
CA ALA A 69 -11.31 6.02 3.43
C ALA A 69 -10.74 5.13 2.30
N LEU A 70 -11.59 4.67 1.40
CA LEU A 70 -11.21 3.94 0.19
C LEU A 70 -11.59 4.75 -1.02
N ALA A 71 -10.59 5.30 -1.71
CA ALA A 71 -10.73 6.02 -2.97
C ALA A 71 -10.65 5.04 -4.14
N LEU A 72 -11.79 4.58 -4.63
CA LEU A 72 -11.91 3.50 -5.61
C LEU A 72 -12.75 3.93 -6.80
N PRO A 73 -12.50 3.42 -8.01
CA PRO A 73 -13.43 3.55 -9.13
C PRO A 73 -14.63 2.63 -8.87
N LEU A 74 -15.73 3.15 -8.35
CA LEU A 74 -16.95 2.36 -8.08
C LEU A 74 -17.92 2.36 -9.26
N SER A 75 -17.67 3.21 -10.25
CA SER A 75 -18.42 3.33 -11.50
C SER A 75 -17.50 3.30 -12.72
N GLY A 76 -18.06 3.37 -13.93
CA GLY A 76 -17.31 3.40 -15.18
C GLY A 76 -16.57 2.09 -15.49
N ALA A 77 -15.60 2.17 -16.39
CA ALA A 77 -14.90 0.99 -16.94
C ALA A 77 -14.09 0.21 -15.87
N TYR A 78 -13.62 0.87 -14.84
CA TYR A 78 -12.87 0.27 -13.74
C TYR A 78 -13.75 -0.12 -12.54
N GLY A 79 -15.06 0.17 -12.60
CA GLY A 79 -16.03 -0.15 -11.55
C GLY A 79 -15.99 -1.59 -11.04
N PRO A 80 -15.92 -2.60 -11.92
CA PRO A 80 -15.84 -4.00 -11.48
C PRO A 80 -14.65 -4.31 -10.57
N PHE A 81 -13.50 -3.66 -10.78
CA PHE A 81 -12.31 -3.84 -9.93
C PHE A 81 -12.48 -3.13 -8.58
N GLY A 82 -12.92 -1.87 -8.61
CA GLY A 82 -13.17 -1.09 -7.40
C GLY A 82 -14.22 -1.73 -6.50
N ASN A 83 -15.30 -2.25 -7.08
CA ASN A 83 -16.35 -2.93 -6.33
C ASN A 83 -15.88 -4.24 -5.67
N LYS A 84 -14.97 -4.99 -6.29
CA LYS A 84 -14.36 -6.17 -5.65
C LYS A 84 -13.55 -5.78 -4.41
N ILE A 85 -12.77 -4.70 -4.50
CA ILE A 85 -12.00 -4.19 -3.35
C ILE A 85 -12.95 -3.70 -2.25
N ALA A 86 -13.99 -2.97 -2.63
CA ALA A 86 -15.02 -2.49 -1.69
C ALA A 86 -15.72 -3.65 -0.97
N ALA A 87 -16.09 -4.71 -1.70
CA ALA A 87 -16.68 -5.90 -1.11
C ALA A 87 -15.75 -6.59 -0.11
N GLY A 88 -14.45 -6.72 -0.45
CA GLY A 88 -13.44 -7.25 0.47
C GLY A 88 -13.29 -6.40 1.74
N ALA A 89 -13.28 -5.08 1.61
CA ALA A 89 -13.21 -4.17 2.74
C ALA A 89 -14.46 -4.25 3.65
N THR A 90 -15.64 -4.38 3.04
CA THR A 90 -16.89 -4.57 3.79
C THR A 90 -16.90 -5.90 4.55
N ALA A 91 -16.41 -6.98 3.93
CA ALA A 91 -16.26 -8.26 4.60
C ALA A 91 -15.29 -8.18 5.78
N ALA A 92 -14.13 -7.54 5.59
CA ALA A 92 -13.16 -7.32 6.65
C ALA A 92 -13.72 -6.45 7.80
N GLN A 93 -14.49 -5.42 7.48
CA GLN A 93 -15.20 -4.61 8.47
C GLN A 93 -16.16 -5.47 9.31
N GLY A 94 -16.89 -6.38 8.68
CA GLY A 94 -17.77 -7.33 9.36
C GLY A 94 -17.01 -8.25 10.32
N GLU A 95 -15.87 -8.78 9.92
CA GLU A 95 -15.02 -9.61 10.79
C GLU A 95 -14.42 -8.83 11.96
N LEU A 96 -13.94 -7.61 11.72
CA LEU A 96 -13.45 -6.73 12.78
C LEU A 96 -14.54 -6.42 13.82
N SER A 97 -15.76 -6.18 13.35
CA SER A 97 -16.90 -5.93 14.26
C SER A 97 -17.19 -7.11 15.18
N LYS A 98 -17.06 -8.36 14.69
CA LYS A 98 -17.22 -9.57 15.52
C LYS A 98 -16.15 -9.67 16.61
N SER A 99 -14.97 -9.13 16.39
CA SER A 99 -13.90 -9.06 17.39
C SER A 99 -13.97 -7.83 18.31
N GLY A 100 -15.05 -7.06 18.22
CA GLY A 100 -15.26 -5.85 19.03
C GLY A 100 -14.56 -4.61 18.52
N MET A 101 -13.89 -4.68 17.34
CA MET A 101 -13.28 -3.51 16.70
C MET A 101 -14.27 -2.85 15.74
N MET A 102 -14.63 -1.61 16.03
CA MET A 102 -15.47 -0.80 15.14
C MET A 102 -14.58 -0.01 14.16
N MET A 103 -14.76 -0.23 12.87
CA MET A 103 -14.06 0.49 11.80
C MET A 103 -15.07 1.21 10.91
N ASP A 104 -14.95 2.53 10.80
CA ASP A 104 -15.71 3.32 9.82
C ASP A 104 -14.97 3.24 8.46
N VAL A 105 -15.56 2.57 7.48
CA VAL A 105 -15.01 2.44 6.13
C VAL A 105 -15.78 3.34 5.19
N ARG A 106 -15.13 4.40 4.71
CA ARG A 106 -15.75 5.39 3.83
C ARG A 106 -15.36 5.16 2.38
N MET A 107 -16.34 4.79 1.57
CA MET A 107 -16.16 4.59 0.13
C MET A 107 -16.29 5.91 -0.62
N ILE A 108 -15.30 6.22 -1.46
CA ILE A 108 -15.29 7.41 -2.31
C ILE A 108 -15.08 6.95 -3.75
N ASP A 109 -16.09 7.21 -4.60
CA ASP A 109 -15.99 6.88 -6.02
C ASP A 109 -15.09 7.90 -6.74
N THR A 110 -13.92 7.44 -7.20
CA THR A 110 -12.94 8.27 -7.92
C THR A 110 -13.40 8.68 -9.33
N GLU A 111 -14.47 8.11 -9.84
CA GLU A 111 -15.06 8.49 -11.12
C GLU A 111 -16.12 9.63 -10.96
N SER A 112 -16.53 9.93 -9.73
CA SER A 112 -17.41 11.10 -9.48
C SER A 112 -16.63 12.42 -9.61
N SER A 113 -17.28 13.48 -10.14
CA SER A 113 -16.63 14.77 -10.37
C SER A 113 -16.14 15.47 -9.09
N ASN A 114 -16.75 15.18 -7.95
CA ASN A 114 -16.47 15.81 -6.65
C ASN A 114 -15.69 14.90 -5.67
N TRP A 115 -15.06 13.84 -6.16
CA TRP A 115 -14.39 12.86 -5.30
C TRP A 115 -13.23 13.45 -4.48
N LEU A 116 -12.48 14.40 -5.05
CA LEU A 116 -11.39 15.09 -4.35
C LEU A 116 -11.92 15.98 -3.21
N ASP A 117 -13.06 16.64 -3.42
CA ASP A 117 -13.68 17.44 -2.37
C ASP A 117 -14.18 16.54 -1.23
N LYS A 118 -14.84 15.41 -1.56
CA LYS A 118 -15.23 14.40 -0.57
C LYS A 118 -14.03 13.88 0.22
N LEU A 119 -12.91 13.62 -0.46
CA LEU A 119 -11.69 13.13 0.17
C LEU A 119 -11.06 14.20 1.09
N SER A 120 -11.10 15.47 0.68
CA SER A 120 -10.60 16.60 1.49
C SER A 120 -11.46 16.85 2.72
N GLN A 121 -12.79 16.64 2.61
CA GLN A 121 -13.78 16.85 3.67
C GLN A 121 -13.92 15.66 4.64
N LEU A 122 -13.11 14.63 4.48
CA LEU A 122 -13.12 13.51 5.41
C LEU A 122 -12.86 13.98 6.85
N PRO A 123 -13.55 13.39 7.83
CA PRO A 123 -13.30 13.69 9.24
C PRO A 123 -11.82 13.50 9.63
N PRO A 124 -11.31 14.27 10.61
CA PRO A 124 -9.90 14.17 11.03
C PRO A 124 -9.47 12.77 11.48
N GLN A 125 -10.40 11.97 12.01
CA GLN A 125 -10.13 10.58 12.42
C GLN A 125 -9.86 9.63 11.24
N CYS A 126 -10.22 10.00 10.00
CA CYS A 126 -9.88 9.25 8.79
C CYS A 126 -8.45 9.57 8.34
N VAL A 127 -7.47 9.12 9.09
CA VAL A 127 -6.05 9.41 8.84
C VAL A 127 -5.43 8.56 7.73
N MET A 128 -6.14 7.55 7.27
CA MET A 128 -5.67 6.59 6.27
C MET A 128 -6.58 6.60 5.03
N VAL A 129 -5.96 6.58 3.87
CA VAL A 129 -6.63 6.45 2.57
C VAL A 129 -6.05 5.25 1.83
N GLY A 130 -6.89 4.27 1.52
CA GLY A 130 -6.60 3.18 0.60
C GLY A 130 -6.99 3.56 -0.84
N GLY A 131 -6.11 3.27 -1.79
CA GLY A 131 -6.26 3.73 -3.17
C GLY A 131 -5.45 5.00 -3.45
N PRO A 132 -5.59 5.57 -4.64
CA PRO A 132 -6.45 5.15 -5.75
C PRO A 132 -5.90 3.93 -6.51
N LEU A 133 -6.70 3.43 -7.46
CA LEU A 133 -6.34 2.30 -8.33
C LEU A 133 -5.68 2.76 -9.64
N ARG A 134 -5.72 4.04 -9.96
CA ARG A 134 -5.24 4.63 -11.21
C ARG A 134 -4.22 5.73 -10.94
N ALA A 135 -3.15 5.77 -11.76
CA ALA A 135 -2.07 6.75 -11.62
C ALA A 135 -2.53 8.20 -11.82
N ASP A 136 -3.44 8.44 -12.78
CA ASP A 136 -4.01 9.78 -13.00
C ASP A 136 -4.81 10.29 -11.79
N ARG A 137 -5.48 9.40 -11.08
CA ARG A 137 -6.19 9.73 -9.84
C ARG A 137 -5.23 10.01 -8.68
N TYR A 138 -4.10 9.30 -8.63
CA TYR A 138 -3.05 9.61 -7.66
C TYR A 138 -2.44 11.00 -7.92
N THR A 139 -2.15 11.33 -9.16
CA THR A 139 -1.69 12.68 -9.56
C THR A 139 -2.70 13.76 -9.17
N ALA A 140 -4.00 13.50 -9.36
CA ALA A 140 -5.05 14.41 -8.93
C ALA A 140 -5.12 14.58 -7.39
N MET A 141 -4.86 13.52 -6.60
CA MET A 141 -4.73 13.62 -5.14
C MET A 141 -3.54 14.50 -4.73
N LYS A 142 -2.41 14.37 -5.42
CA LYS A 142 -1.22 15.19 -5.19
C LYS A 142 -1.49 16.68 -5.40
N SER A 143 -2.25 17.05 -6.42
CA SER A 143 -2.59 18.45 -6.69
C SER A 143 -3.39 19.11 -5.55
N ARG A 144 -4.05 18.33 -4.70
CA ARG A 144 -4.75 18.78 -3.50
C ARG A 144 -3.99 18.53 -2.20
N SER A 145 -2.73 18.09 -2.28
CA SER A 145 -1.85 17.80 -1.13
C SER A 145 -2.45 16.84 -0.09
N ILE A 146 -3.35 15.96 -0.51
CA ILE A 146 -4.04 14.99 0.37
C ILE A 146 -3.05 14.07 1.07
N GLN A 147 -2.02 13.61 0.35
CA GLN A 147 -0.96 12.75 0.86
C GLN A 147 -0.07 13.42 1.95
N GLN A 148 -0.14 14.74 2.11
CA GLN A 148 0.59 15.44 3.16
C GLN A 148 -0.13 15.38 4.51
N SER A 149 -1.46 15.28 4.49
CA SER A 149 -2.29 15.25 5.69
C SER A 149 -2.78 13.86 6.09
N ARG A 150 -2.67 12.87 5.18
CA ARG A 150 -3.17 11.51 5.38
C ARG A 150 -2.16 10.48 4.90
N ALA A 151 -2.07 9.34 5.56
CA ALA A 151 -1.29 8.21 5.06
C ALA A 151 -2.01 7.56 3.88
N VAL A 152 -1.36 7.53 2.71
CA VAL A 152 -1.94 6.99 1.48
C VAL A 152 -1.34 5.63 1.16
N PHE A 153 -2.20 4.62 1.02
CA PHE A 153 -1.84 3.26 0.58
C PHE A 153 -2.40 3.02 -0.81
N ALA A 154 -1.63 3.42 -1.83
CA ALA A 154 -2.05 3.36 -3.22
C ALA A 154 -2.12 1.92 -3.75
N PHE A 155 -3.18 1.60 -4.48
CA PHE A 155 -3.35 0.32 -5.19
C PHE A 155 -2.71 0.40 -6.59
N LEU A 156 -1.51 0.94 -6.64
CA LEU A 156 -0.73 1.13 -7.86
C LEU A 156 0.47 0.18 -7.88
N PRO A 157 0.90 -0.27 -9.05
CA PRO A 157 2.09 -1.10 -9.18
C PRO A 157 3.40 -0.32 -9.01
N SER A 158 3.35 1.01 -9.11
CA SER A 158 4.49 1.91 -8.92
C SER A 158 4.02 3.28 -8.46
N LEU A 159 4.85 3.97 -7.67
CA LEU A 159 4.72 5.37 -7.29
C LEU A 159 5.96 6.12 -7.76
N GLU A 160 5.90 7.44 -7.80
CA GLU A 160 7.09 8.27 -8.00
C GLU A 160 8.07 8.05 -6.83
N GLY A 161 9.37 7.94 -7.13
CA GLY A 161 10.38 7.59 -6.14
C GLY A 161 10.48 8.58 -4.96
N SER A 162 10.11 9.84 -5.17
CA SER A 162 10.04 10.86 -4.12
C SER A 162 8.86 10.68 -3.16
N ASP A 163 7.79 10.02 -3.60
CA ASP A 163 6.58 9.83 -2.83
C ASP A 163 6.59 8.51 -2.06
N GLU A 164 7.17 7.47 -2.68
CA GLU A 164 7.15 6.11 -2.14
C GLU A 164 7.97 6.00 -0.86
N GLY A 165 7.32 5.49 0.18
CA GLY A 165 7.92 5.33 1.49
C GLY A 165 8.01 6.63 2.32
N THR A 166 7.60 7.78 1.76
CA THR A 166 7.61 9.08 2.46
C THR A 166 6.19 9.62 2.70
N VAL A 167 5.42 9.82 1.63
CA VAL A 167 4.04 10.36 1.68
C VAL A 167 2.99 9.35 1.26
N ALA A 168 3.39 8.30 0.54
CA ALA A 168 2.51 7.24 0.10
C ALA A 168 3.25 5.89 0.08
N TRP A 169 2.47 4.82 0.18
CA TRP A 169 2.97 3.44 0.17
C TRP A 169 2.18 2.63 -0.85
N ARG A 170 2.87 1.75 -1.56
CA ARG A 170 2.21 0.78 -2.45
C ARG A 170 1.60 -0.35 -1.64
N PHE A 171 0.42 -0.77 -2.05
CA PHE A 171 -0.20 -1.97 -1.49
C PHE A 171 0.32 -3.25 -2.17
N PHE A 172 0.74 -3.16 -3.44
CA PHE A 172 1.22 -4.29 -4.23
C PHE A 172 2.71 -4.16 -4.56
N ALA A 173 3.40 -5.30 -4.64
CA ALA A 173 4.74 -5.35 -5.19
C ALA A 173 4.73 -5.02 -6.70
N SER A 174 5.68 -4.20 -7.14
CA SER A 174 5.83 -3.95 -8.57
C SER A 174 6.45 -5.17 -9.29
N PRO A 175 6.32 -5.26 -10.62
CA PRO A 175 7.06 -6.23 -11.40
C PRO A 175 8.58 -6.17 -11.16
N GLN A 176 9.13 -4.97 -10.95
CA GLN A 176 10.55 -4.79 -10.66
C GLN A 176 10.91 -5.38 -9.28
N ASP A 177 10.11 -5.13 -8.23
CA ASP A 177 10.37 -5.68 -6.89
C ASP A 177 10.38 -7.21 -6.91
N GLN A 178 9.48 -7.84 -7.70
CA GLN A 178 9.43 -9.29 -7.85
C GLN A 178 10.70 -9.83 -8.51
N ILE A 179 11.17 -9.16 -9.58
CA ILE A 179 12.40 -9.52 -10.28
C ILE A 179 13.61 -9.33 -9.36
N ASP A 180 13.70 -8.20 -8.67
CA ASP A 180 14.81 -7.91 -7.76
C ASP A 180 14.86 -8.90 -6.60
N ALA A 181 13.72 -9.31 -6.05
CA ALA A 181 13.65 -10.34 -5.02
C ALA A 181 14.21 -11.68 -5.52
N VAL A 182 13.80 -12.13 -6.71
CA VAL A 182 14.31 -13.37 -7.33
C VAL A 182 15.80 -13.27 -7.60
N LEU A 183 16.27 -12.18 -8.18
CA LEU A 183 17.68 -11.99 -8.51
C LEU A 183 18.55 -11.90 -7.26
N ASN A 184 18.11 -11.22 -6.21
CA ASN A 184 18.86 -11.14 -4.95
C ASN A 184 18.95 -12.51 -4.29
N PHE A 185 17.87 -13.27 -4.27
CA PHE A 185 17.88 -14.64 -3.72
C PHE A 185 18.83 -15.55 -4.50
N THR A 186 18.74 -15.56 -5.81
CA THR A 186 19.56 -16.45 -6.66
C THR A 186 21.05 -16.07 -6.66
N ARG A 187 21.38 -14.78 -6.58
CA ARG A 187 22.78 -14.33 -6.43
C ARG A 187 23.40 -14.80 -5.12
N ASN A 188 22.66 -14.78 -4.03
CA ASN A 188 23.12 -15.31 -2.74
C ASN A 188 23.42 -16.81 -2.79
N LEU A 189 22.84 -17.53 -3.77
CA LEU A 189 23.13 -18.94 -4.05
C LEU A 189 24.24 -19.13 -5.10
N GLY A 190 24.89 -18.06 -5.57
CA GLY A 190 25.95 -18.12 -6.58
C GLY A 190 25.44 -18.35 -8.01
N ILE A 191 24.13 -18.21 -8.26
CA ILE A 191 23.55 -18.42 -9.61
C ILE A 191 23.81 -17.18 -10.47
N SER A 192 24.44 -17.37 -11.63
CA SER A 192 24.77 -16.31 -12.59
C SER A 192 24.20 -16.51 -14.00
N SER A 193 23.57 -17.66 -14.25
CA SER A 193 22.97 -17.99 -15.55
C SER A 193 21.49 -18.23 -15.41
N TYR A 194 20.69 -17.60 -16.25
CA TYR A 194 19.23 -17.61 -16.17
C TYR A 194 18.59 -18.01 -17.50
N GLY A 195 17.46 -18.70 -17.43
CA GLY A 195 16.55 -18.91 -18.53
C GLY A 195 15.21 -18.20 -18.22
N VAL A 196 14.63 -17.54 -19.21
CA VAL A 196 13.32 -16.87 -19.06
C VAL A 196 12.27 -17.60 -19.87
N LEU A 197 11.27 -18.11 -19.19
CA LEU A 197 10.05 -18.69 -19.77
C LEU A 197 8.88 -17.75 -19.46
N ALA A 198 8.28 -17.14 -20.47
CA ALA A 198 7.20 -16.18 -20.28
C ALA A 198 6.13 -16.33 -21.37
N PRO A 199 4.86 -15.97 -21.09
CA PRO A 199 3.84 -15.85 -22.11
C PRO A 199 4.24 -14.87 -23.21
N THR A 200 3.67 -15.01 -24.42
CA THR A 200 3.93 -14.13 -25.54
C THR A 200 3.05 -12.87 -25.55
N ASP A 201 2.18 -12.72 -24.55
CA ASP A 201 1.35 -11.53 -24.35
C ASP A 201 2.17 -10.30 -23.88
N THR A 202 1.52 -9.15 -23.82
CA THR A 202 2.14 -7.88 -23.42
C THR A 202 2.74 -7.94 -22.00
N TYR A 203 2.10 -8.69 -21.08
CA TYR A 203 2.61 -8.85 -19.73
C TYR A 203 3.90 -9.67 -19.70
N GLY A 204 3.91 -10.83 -20.37
CA GLY A 204 5.11 -11.69 -20.46
C GLY A 204 6.28 -11.00 -21.15
N GLN A 205 6.02 -10.23 -22.20
CA GLN A 205 7.03 -9.43 -22.88
C GLN A 205 7.62 -8.40 -21.92
N ARG A 206 6.78 -7.62 -21.22
CA ARG A 206 7.21 -6.61 -20.26
C ARG A 206 8.05 -7.21 -19.12
N MET A 207 7.60 -8.32 -18.54
CA MET A 207 8.34 -9.01 -17.47
C MET A 207 9.70 -9.51 -17.96
N THR A 208 9.75 -10.06 -19.17
CA THR A 208 11.01 -10.52 -19.78
C THR A 208 11.99 -9.37 -19.98
N ASP A 209 11.55 -8.24 -20.51
CA ASP A 209 12.40 -7.09 -20.76
C ASP A 209 12.94 -6.49 -19.47
N LEU A 210 12.12 -6.38 -18.42
CA LEU A 210 12.54 -5.94 -17.09
C LEU A 210 13.58 -6.90 -16.50
N PHE A 211 13.35 -8.21 -16.60
CA PHE A 211 14.28 -9.23 -16.11
C PHE A 211 15.63 -9.17 -16.84
N LEU A 212 15.63 -9.15 -18.17
CA LEU A 212 16.85 -9.06 -18.98
C LEU A 212 17.64 -7.77 -18.69
N LYS A 213 16.93 -6.66 -18.48
CA LYS A 213 17.54 -5.38 -18.07
C LYS A 213 18.20 -5.47 -16.70
N ALA A 214 17.59 -6.14 -15.75
CA ALA A 214 18.10 -6.28 -14.39
C ALA A 214 19.28 -7.27 -14.29
N VAL A 215 19.38 -8.27 -15.18
CA VAL A 215 20.45 -9.27 -15.19
C VAL A 215 21.74 -8.72 -15.81
N ARG A 216 21.67 -7.97 -16.91
CA ARG A 216 22.81 -7.50 -17.72
C ARG A 216 23.89 -6.71 -16.96
N PRO A 217 23.56 -5.73 -16.10
CA PRO A 217 24.58 -4.90 -15.43
C PRO A 217 25.49 -5.66 -14.47
N ASN A 218 25.12 -6.89 -14.08
CA ASN A 218 25.81 -7.66 -13.04
C ASN A 218 26.67 -8.81 -13.60
N GLY A 219 27.01 -8.79 -14.89
CA GLY A 219 27.82 -9.85 -15.52
C GLY A 219 27.12 -11.21 -15.64
N SER A 220 25.84 -11.29 -15.29
CA SER A 220 25.06 -12.51 -15.44
C SER A 220 24.51 -12.66 -16.86
N THR A 221 24.33 -13.89 -17.30
CA THR A 221 23.78 -14.21 -18.63
C THR A 221 22.34 -14.65 -18.52
N ALA A 222 21.50 -14.19 -19.47
CA ALA A 222 20.13 -14.65 -19.59
C ALA A 222 19.81 -15.02 -21.03
N LYS A 223 19.19 -16.18 -21.22
CA LYS A 223 18.71 -16.64 -22.54
C LYS A 223 17.19 -16.61 -22.57
N ARG A 224 16.66 -16.11 -23.67
CA ARG A 224 15.23 -16.13 -23.97
C ARG A 224 14.95 -17.39 -24.82
N PRO A 225 14.24 -18.41 -24.33
CA PRO A 225 13.77 -19.48 -25.19
C PRO A 225 12.72 -18.92 -26.14
N ILE A 226 12.84 -19.23 -27.43
CA ILE A 226 11.81 -18.94 -28.41
C ILE A 226 10.76 -20.06 -28.27
N LEU A 227 9.64 -19.74 -27.63
CA LEU A 227 8.49 -20.63 -27.64
C LEU A 227 7.67 -20.38 -28.90
N PRO A 228 7.17 -21.43 -29.57
CA PRO A 228 6.23 -21.25 -30.68
C PRO A 228 4.97 -20.53 -30.18
N ALA A 229 4.47 -19.62 -30.98
CA ALA A 229 3.32 -18.76 -30.66
C ALA A 229 1.99 -19.53 -30.47
N THR A 230 1.96 -20.83 -30.74
CA THR A 230 0.75 -21.69 -30.62
C THR A 230 1.17 -23.05 -30.08
N PRO A 231 0.54 -23.56 -29.00
CA PRO A 231 0.69 -24.97 -28.67
C PRO A 231 0.13 -25.80 -29.82
N PRO A 232 0.77 -26.94 -30.17
CA PRO A 232 0.24 -27.82 -31.20
C PRO A 232 -1.18 -28.22 -30.82
N ALA A 233 -2.11 -28.08 -31.80
CA ALA A 233 -3.50 -28.52 -31.63
C ALA A 233 -3.48 -30.01 -31.30
N GLY A 234 -3.83 -30.37 -30.05
CA GLY A 234 -3.90 -31.75 -29.61
C GLY A 234 -3.33 -32.10 -28.24
N ALA A 235 -2.71 -31.17 -27.51
CA ALA A 235 -2.33 -31.43 -26.13
C ALA A 235 -3.50 -31.07 -25.18
N ARG A 236 -4.34 -32.07 -24.92
CA ARG A 236 -5.27 -32.11 -23.79
C ARG A 236 -4.76 -33.11 -22.76
#